data_675baddc21f85ade85841dbaa5e2a89c
#
_entry.id   675baddc21f85ade85841dbaa5e2a89c
#
_cell.length_a   1.000
_cell.length_b   1.000
_cell.length_c   1.000
_cell.angle_alpha   90.00
_cell.angle_beta   90.00
_cell.angle_gamma   90.00
#
_symmetry.space_group_name_H-M   'P 1'
#
loop_
_entity.id
_entity.type
_entity.pdbx_description
1 polymer ?
#
loop_
_entity_poly.entity_id
_entity_poly.type
_entity_poly.pdbx_seq_one_letter_code
_entity_poly.pdbx_strand_id
1 'polypeptide(L)'
;MTDTAARALLRRQLEAHLCSLGYSCVHARRLAPPVPEIARVSPVRGRVAYGETVLRRDLQRRRCHERLLNLSQRRTRRRSTILLFIAVAERDRRDLEALLERLNIQNGIRGGHVHLVTVAPAAAAARTKL
;
A
#
# COMPACT_ATOMS: atom_id res chain seq x y z
N MET A 1 7.40 8.65 18.44
CA MET A 1 7.88 7.94 17.26
C MET A 1 8.01 8.92 16.10
N THR A 2 9.13 8.89 15.40
CA THR A 2 9.35 9.74 14.22
C THR A 2 8.53 9.21 13.04
N ASP A 3 8.31 10.08 12.05
CA ASP A 3 7.64 9.66 10.81
C ASP A 3 8.42 8.57 10.09
N THR A 4 9.75 8.67 10.09
CA THR A 4 10.61 7.65 9.47
C THR A 4 10.40 6.28 10.12
N ALA A 5 10.37 6.23 11.46
CA ALA A 5 10.15 4.99 12.19
C ALA A 5 8.74 4.45 11.97
N ALA A 6 7.74 5.32 11.97
CA ALA A 6 6.36 4.92 11.73
C ALA A 6 6.18 4.35 10.33
N ARG A 7 6.77 5.00 9.32
CA ARG A 7 6.71 4.52 7.94
C ARG A 7 7.44 3.18 7.78
N ALA A 8 8.59 3.03 8.44
CA ALA A 8 9.33 1.76 8.41
C ALA A 8 8.51 0.60 8.99
N LEU A 9 7.75 0.87 10.05
CA LEU A 9 6.87 -0.13 10.65
C LEU A 9 5.76 -0.53 9.68
N LEU A 10 5.09 0.44 9.06
CA LEU A 10 4.05 0.17 8.07
C LEU A 10 4.61 -0.63 6.90
N ARG A 11 5.77 -0.25 6.41
CA ARG A 11 6.42 -0.92 5.29
C ARG A 11 6.75 -2.37 5.62
N ARG A 12 7.26 -2.64 6.81
CA ARG A 12 7.59 -4.00 7.25
C ARG A 12 6.35 -4.87 7.31
N GLN A 13 5.26 -4.35 7.84
CA GLN A 13 4.00 -5.09 7.90
C GLN A 13 3.42 -5.33 6.51
N LEU A 14 3.55 -4.36 5.63
CA LEU A 14 3.11 -4.49 4.25
C LEU A 14 3.91 -5.56 3.51
N GLU A 15 5.22 -5.58 3.66
CA GLU A 15 6.07 -6.60 3.04
C GLU A 15 5.71 -8.00 3.55
N ALA A 16 5.46 -8.15 4.85
CA ALA A 16 5.04 -9.42 5.42
C ALA A 16 3.69 -9.87 4.85
N HIS A 17 2.77 -8.92 4.67
CA HIS A 17 1.46 -9.22 4.08
C HIS A 17 1.60 -9.70 2.62
N LEU A 18 2.39 -9.02 1.82
CA LEU A 18 2.63 -9.41 0.43
C LEU A 18 3.29 -10.78 0.34
N CYS A 19 4.26 -11.06 1.21
CA CYS A 19 4.86 -12.39 1.30
C CYS A 19 3.83 -13.46 1.60
N SER A 20 2.91 -13.19 2.52
CA SER A 20 1.84 -14.15 2.88
C SER A 20 0.90 -14.43 1.73
N LEU A 21 0.77 -13.51 0.78
CA LEU A 21 -0.03 -13.67 -0.42
C LEU A 21 0.73 -14.33 -1.58
N GLY A 22 2.00 -14.70 -1.37
CA GLY A 22 2.81 -15.38 -2.37
C GLY A 22 3.62 -14.47 -3.28
N TYR A 23 3.69 -13.17 -2.99
CA TYR A 23 4.55 -12.28 -3.76
C TYR A 23 6.00 -12.43 -3.31
N SER A 24 6.90 -12.65 -4.29
CA SER A 24 8.32 -12.85 -4.01
C SER A 24 9.02 -11.55 -3.63
N CYS A 25 10.21 -11.66 -3.06
CA CYS A 25 11.04 -10.49 -2.75
C CYS A 25 11.72 -9.89 -3.97
N VAL A 26 11.46 -10.41 -5.16
CA VAL A 26 12.06 -9.90 -6.39
C VAL A 26 11.39 -8.59 -6.76
N HIS A 27 12.20 -7.54 -6.90
CA HIS A 27 11.72 -6.23 -7.32
C HIS A 27 11.38 -6.24 -8.81
N ALA A 28 10.29 -5.58 -9.18
CA ALA A 28 10.00 -5.29 -10.57
C ALA A 28 11.08 -4.32 -11.09
N ARG A 29 11.55 -4.56 -12.31
CA ARG A 29 12.62 -3.74 -12.90
C ARG A 29 12.08 -2.46 -13.51
N ARG A 30 12.85 -1.38 -13.36
CA ARG A 30 12.70 -0.10 -14.07
C ARG A 30 11.25 0.40 -14.15
N LEU A 31 10.80 0.93 -13.04
CA LEU A 31 9.47 1.53 -12.99
C LEU A 31 9.53 3.02 -13.32
N ALA A 32 8.54 3.50 -14.06
CA ALA A 32 8.42 4.92 -14.35
C ALA A 32 8.09 5.71 -13.08
N PRO A 33 8.59 6.96 -12.94
CA PRO A 33 8.19 7.81 -11.82
C PRO A 33 6.69 8.12 -11.84
N PRO A 34 6.05 8.25 -10.67
CA PRO A 34 6.61 7.99 -9.35
C PRO A 34 6.85 6.50 -9.12
N VAL A 35 8.00 6.17 -8.52
CA VAL A 35 8.35 4.78 -8.22
C VAL A 35 7.64 4.36 -6.94
N PRO A 36 6.90 3.24 -6.94
CA PRO A 36 6.25 2.78 -5.70
C PRO A 36 7.29 2.39 -4.65
N GLU A 37 6.94 2.51 -3.39
CA GLU A 37 7.84 2.14 -2.30
C GLU A 37 8.19 0.66 -2.36
N ILE A 38 7.23 -0.17 -2.72
CA ILE A 38 7.39 -1.62 -2.84
C ILE A 38 6.81 -2.04 -4.19
N ALA A 39 7.54 -2.90 -4.90
CA ALA A 39 7.05 -3.53 -6.11
C ALA A 39 7.48 -4.99 -6.11
N ARG A 40 6.53 -5.89 -6.17
CA ARG A 40 6.77 -7.33 -6.06
C ARG A 40 6.04 -8.08 -7.17
N VAL A 41 6.55 -9.25 -7.49
CA VAL A 41 6.00 -10.11 -8.56
C VAL A 41 5.60 -11.44 -7.96
N SER A 42 4.44 -11.95 -8.37
CA SER A 42 4.06 -13.32 -8.04
C SER A 42 4.72 -14.26 -9.04
N PRO A 43 5.54 -15.22 -8.58
CA PRO A 43 6.23 -16.14 -9.51
C PRO A 43 5.27 -17.08 -10.25
N VAL A 44 4.09 -17.33 -9.69
CA VAL A 44 3.15 -18.32 -10.25
C VAL A 44 2.40 -17.77 -11.46
N ARG A 45 2.07 -16.47 -11.49
CA ARG A 45 1.24 -15.88 -12.55
C ARG A 45 1.78 -14.59 -13.14
N GLY A 46 2.99 -14.20 -12.77
CA GLY A 46 3.57 -12.94 -13.22
C GLY A 46 2.78 -11.70 -12.81
N ARG A 47 1.95 -11.79 -11.80
CA ARG A 47 1.19 -10.66 -11.29
C ARG A 47 2.11 -9.68 -10.58
N VAL A 48 1.84 -8.40 -10.75
CA VAL A 48 2.61 -7.33 -10.11
C VAL A 48 1.76 -6.70 -9.02
N ALA A 49 2.37 -6.49 -7.87
CA ALA A 49 1.77 -5.76 -6.77
C ALA A 49 2.67 -4.60 -6.38
N TYR A 50 2.06 -3.42 -6.20
CA TYR A 50 2.73 -2.25 -5.64
C TYR A 50 2.33 -2.10 -4.19
N GLY A 51 3.23 -1.54 -3.40
CA GLY A 51 2.97 -1.21 -2.00
C GLY A 51 3.33 0.23 -1.69
N GLU A 52 2.46 0.88 -0.94
CA GLU A 52 2.65 2.25 -0.48
C GLU A 52 2.31 2.34 1.00
N THR A 53 2.97 3.25 1.70
CA THR A 53 2.67 3.54 3.09
C THR A 53 2.06 4.92 3.19
N VAL A 54 1.01 5.08 4.00
CA VAL A 54 0.34 6.36 4.21
C VAL A 54 0.31 6.65 5.70
N LEU A 55 0.95 7.74 6.08
CA LEU A 55 0.89 8.28 7.44
C LEU A 55 -0.20 9.34 7.52
N ARG A 56 -0.63 9.66 8.76
CA ARG A 56 -1.68 10.65 8.96
C ARG A 56 -1.41 11.98 8.25
N ARG A 57 -0.17 12.48 8.31
CA ARG A 57 0.19 13.74 7.64
C ARG A 57 0.12 13.64 6.12
N ASP A 58 0.32 12.45 5.55
CA ASP A 58 0.27 12.26 4.10
C ASP A 58 -1.14 12.45 3.57
N LEU A 59 -2.16 12.18 4.38
CA LEU A 59 -3.57 12.27 3.97
C LEU A 59 -3.96 13.66 3.48
N GLN A 60 -3.27 14.70 3.93
CA GLN A 60 -3.56 16.08 3.55
C GLN A 60 -2.61 16.62 2.48
N ARG A 61 -1.64 15.84 2.06
CA ARG A 61 -0.63 16.28 1.11
C ARG A 61 -1.05 15.97 -0.32
N ARG A 62 -1.06 17.01 -1.14
CA ARG A 62 -1.36 16.89 -2.57
C ARG A 62 -0.44 15.87 -3.25
N ARG A 63 0.83 15.87 -2.88
CA ARG A 63 1.81 14.93 -3.43
C ARG A 63 1.41 13.48 -3.21
N CYS A 64 0.90 13.16 -2.02
CA CYS A 64 0.38 11.83 -1.72
C CYS A 64 -0.83 11.51 -2.58
N HIS A 65 -1.77 12.45 -2.73
CA HIS A 65 -2.97 12.26 -3.54
C HIS A 65 -2.63 11.95 -5.00
N GLU A 66 -1.73 12.73 -5.59
CA GLU A 66 -1.28 12.54 -6.97
C GLU A 66 -0.59 11.20 -7.16
N ARG A 67 0.21 10.81 -6.16
CA ARG A 67 0.94 9.55 -6.19
C ARG A 67 0.00 8.35 -6.13
N LEU A 68 -0.96 8.36 -5.20
CA LEU A 68 -1.95 7.28 -5.09
C LEU A 68 -2.80 7.18 -6.35
N LEU A 69 -3.23 8.30 -6.90
CA LEU A 69 -4.02 8.31 -8.13
C LEU A 69 -3.24 7.72 -9.30
N ASN A 70 -1.99 8.14 -9.47
CA ASN A 70 -1.14 7.63 -10.54
C ASN A 70 -0.90 6.13 -10.40
N LEU A 71 -0.49 5.67 -9.20
CA LEU A 71 -0.16 4.26 -8.98
C LEU A 71 -1.39 3.36 -9.10
N SER A 72 -2.56 3.86 -8.72
CA SER A 72 -3.80 3.08 -8.80
C SER A 72 -4.26 2.82 -10.22
N GLN A 73 -3.79 3.62 -11.18
CA GLN A 73 -4.19 3.53 -12.58
C GLN A 73 -3.21 2.72 -13.44
N ARG A 74 -2.10 2.30 -12.88
CA ARG A 74 -1.07 1.60 -13.65
C ARG A 74 -1.45 0.19 -14.01
N ARG A 75 -0.97 -0.24 -15.19
CA ARG A 75 -1.15 -1.60 -15.70
C ARG A 75 0.18 -2.14 -16.19
N THR A 76 0.30 -3.45 -16.28
CA THR A 76 1.46 -4.11 -16.86
C THR A 76 1.49 -3.88 -18.37
N ARG A 77 2.60 -4.23 -19.03
CA ARG A 77 2.70 -4.18 -20.49
C ARG A 77 1.62 -5.00 -21.20
N ARG A 78 1.17 -6.08 -20.56
CA ARG A 78 0.08 -6.93 -21.09
C ARG A 78 -1.30 -6.38 -20.70
N ARG A 79 -1.36 -5.16 -20.21
CA ARG A 79 -2.58 -4.49 -19.76
C ARG A 79 -3.28 -5.19 -18.59
N SER A 80 -2.56 -6.02 -17.86
CA SER A 80 -3.08 -6.61 -16.62
C SER A 80 -3.09 -5.56 -15.51
N THR A 81 -4.11 -5.62 -14.68
CA THR A 81 -4.22 -4.73 -13.54
C THR A 81 -3.10 -4.99 -12.53
N ILE A 82 -2.46 -3.92 -12.07
CA ILE A 82 -1.49 -3.98 -10.99
C ILE A 82 -2.24 -3.74 -9.69
N LEU A 83 -2.11 -4.66 -8.74
CA LEU A 83 -2.72 -4.48 -7.42
C LEU A 83 -1.93 -3.46 -6.63
N LEU A 84 -2.61 -2.52 -5.99
CA LEU A 84 -1.99 -1.53 -5.12
C LEU A 84 -2.41 -1.81 -3.68
N PHE A 85 -1.42 -2.10 -2.84
CA PHE A 85 -1.62 -2.32 -1.41
C PHE A 85 -1.14 -1.08 -0.67
N ILE A 86 -1.97 -0.56 0.21
CA ILE A 86 -1.63 0.63 0.99
C ILE A 86 -1.66 0.26 2.47
N ALA A 87 -0.51 0.37 3.13
CA ALA A 87 -0.42 0.15 4.56
C ALA A 87 -0.76 1.46 5.29
N VAL A 88 -1.63 1.36 6.27
CA VAL A 88 -2.12 2.49 7.03
C VAL A 88 -2.35 2.07 8.48
N ALA A 89 -2.12 2.98 9.43
CA ALA A 89 -2.46 2.72 10.82
C ALA A 89 -3.97 2.57 10.97
N GLU A 90 -4.40 1.69 11.85
CA GLU A 90 -5.82 1.41 12.06
C GLU A 90 -6.64 2.68 12.32
N ARG A 91 -6.11 3.59 13.13
CA ARG A 91 -6.77 4.86 13.46
C ARG A 91 -6.98 5.78 12.26
N ASP A 92 -6.18 5.64 11.22
CA ASP A 92 -6.22 6.50 10.02
C ASP A 92 -6.97 5.87 8.85
N ARG A 93 -7.43 4.65 9.02
CA ARG A 93 -8.08 3.88 7.95
C ARG A 93 -9.30 4.60 7.37
N ARG A 94 -10.19 5.10 8.21
CA ARG A 94 -11.41 5.76 7.74
C ARG A 94 -11.10 7.02 6.94
N ASP A 95 -10.11 7.79 7.37
CA ASP A 95 -9.71 8.99 6.66
C ASP A 95 -9.09 8.66 5.31
N LEU A 96 -8.32 7.57 5.24
CA LEU A 96 -7.79 7.09 3.97
C LEU A 96 -8.90 6.60 3.04
N GLU A 97 -9.87 5.84 3.55
CA GLU A 97 -11.01 5.39 2.75
C GLU A 97 -11.79 6.57 2.17
N ALA A 98 -12.01 7.60 2.98
CA ALA A 98 -12.68 8.82 2.53
C ALA A 98 -11.87 9.55 1.45
N LEU A 99 -10.54 9.58 1.59
CA LEU A 99 -9.66 10.17 0.59
C LEU A 99 -9.74 9.41 -0.74
N LEU A 100 -9.66 8.08 -0.68
CA LEU A 100 -9.74 7.27 -1.89
C LEU A 100 -11.07 7.47 -2.61
N GLU A 101 -12.16 7.59 -1.85
CA GLU A 101 -13.47 7.87 -2.42
C GLU A 101 -13.51 9.24 -3.11
N ARG A 102 -12.94 10.27 -2.48
CA ARG A 102 -12.85 11.61 -3.09
C ARG A 102 -12.00 11.62 -4.36
N LEU A 103 -10.95 10.80 -4.40
CA LEU A 103 -10.09 10.66 -5.57
C LEU A 103 -10.69 9.72 -6.62
N ASN A 104 -11.84 9.15 -6.34
CA ASN A 104 -12.52 8.19 -7.21
C ASN A 104 -11.67 6.94 -7.47
N ILE A 105 -10.91 6.52 -6.47
CA ILE A 105 -10.10 5.31 -6.51
C ILE A 105 -10.91 4.18 -5.87
N GLN A 106 -11.20 3.14 -6.63
CA GLN A 106 -11.99 2.02 -6.13
C GLN A 106 -11.12 1.06 -5.33
N ASN A 107 -11.54 0.77 -4.11
CA ASN A 107 -10.87 -0.22 -3.27
C ASN A 107 -11.33 -1.65 -3.61
N GLY A 108 -10.66 -2.65 -3.03
CA GLY A 108 -10.93 -4.05 -3.29
C GLY A 108 -12.33 -4.51 -2.89
N ILE A 109 -12.98 -3.83 -1.96
CA ILE A 109 -14.34 -4.18 -1.49
C ILE A 109 -15.36 -4.05 -2.62
N ARG A 110 -15.15 -3.08 -3.52
CA ARG A 110 -16.04 -2.84 -4.66
C ARG A 110 -15.50 -3.45 -5.97
N GLY A 111 -14.67 -4.48 -5.87
CA GLY A 111 -14.06 -5.10 -7.06
C GLY A 111 -12.90 -4.31 -7.63
N GLY A 112 -12.44 -3.28 -6.94
CA GLY A 112 -11.25 -2.53 -7.32
C GLY A 112 -9.97 -3.28 -7.01
N HIS A 113 -8.86 -2.72 -7.45
CA HIS A 113 -7.54 -3.33 -7.29
C HIS A 113 -6.67 -2.64 -6.23
N VAL A 114 -7.27 -1.80 -5.41
CA VAL A 114 -6.60 -1.14 -4.29
C VAL A 114 -7.04 -1.82 -3.00
N HIS A 115 -6.07 -2.28 -2.21
CA HIS A 115 -6.32 -3.00 -0.97
C HIS A 115 -5.64 -2.29 0.19
N LEU A 116 -6.36 -2.13 1.30
CA LEU A 116 -5.80 -1.52 2.50
C LEU A 116 -5.28 -2.60 3.43
N VAL A 117 -4.07 -2.40 3.92
CA VAL A 117 -3.46 -3.23 4.95
C VAL A 117 -3.41 -2.42 6.23
N THR A 118 -4.25 -2.78 7.18
CA THR A 118 -4.37 -2.05 8.43
C THR A 118 -3.36 -2.57 9.44
N VAL A 119 -2.59 -1.66 10.01
CA VAL A 119 -1.54 -2.01 10.98
C VAL A 119 -1.95 -1.55 12.37
N ALA A 120 -1.97 -2.49 13.30
CA ALA A 120 -2.31 -2.20 14.68
C ALA A 120 -1.21 -1.36 15.36
N PRO A 121 -1.58 -0.49 16.32
CA PRO A 121 -0.59 0.29 17.05
C PRO A 121 0.41 -0.61 17.79
N ALA A 122 1.70 -0.20 17.79
CA ALA A 122 2.74 -0.93 18.51
C ALA A 122 2.42 -1.09 20.00
N ALA A 123 1.78 -0.07 20.59
CA ALA A 123 1.36 -0.11 22.00
C ALA A 123 0.33 -1.23 22.26
N ALA A 124 -0.58 -1.46 21.32
CA ALA A 124 -1.55 -2.55 21.44
C ALA A 124 -0.87 -3.92 21.35
N ALA A 125 0.11 -4.05 20.46
CA ALA A 125 0.90 -5.27 20.33
C ALA A 125 1.70 -5.56 21.61
N ALA A 126 2.24 -4.54 22.25
CA ALA A 126 2.96 -4.68 23.51
C ALA A 126 2.04 -5.15 24.64
N ARG A 127 0.79 -4.69 24.66
CA ARG A 127 -0.21 -5.10 25.67
C ARG A 127 -0.60 -6.56 25.55
N THR A 128 -0.64 -7.08 24.32
CA THR A 128 -1.02 -8.47 24.10
C THR A 128 0.04 -9.47 24.59
N LYS A 129 1.24 -9.01 24.87
CA LYS A 129 2.32 -9.85 25.38
C LYS A 129 2.30 -9.98 26.91
N LEU A 130 1.46 -9.25 27.55
CA LEU A 130 1.31 -9.32 29.01
C LEU A 130 0.16 -10.24 29.37
#